data_ba8ce8ca44b74fb1ef95b31ad30bf522
#
_entry.id   ba8ce8ca44b74fb1ef95b31ad30bf522
#
_cell.length_a   1.000
_cell.length_b   1.000
_cell.length_c   1.000
_cell.angle_alpha   90.00
_cell.angle_beta   90.00
_cell.angle_gamma   90.00
#
_symmetry.space_group_name_H-M   'P 1'
#
loop_
_entity.id
_entity.type
_entity.pdbx_description
1 polymer ?
#
loop_
_entity_poly.entity_id
_entity_poly.type
_entity_poly.pdbx_seq_one_letter_code
_entity_poly.pdbx_strand_id
1 'polypeptide(L)'
;MSLQLIRPDINLDFVGKRYFFIALSTAINIAAIVLLFTRGLNYGVDFAGGSVAQIEFTARTNGDAIRAALAPLDLGEVTVQDFGKAGQSFLARFEAVKNIGSIGPRLGTALDKAYGPGVAKVVRVESVGAKVGSDLRRKGFFAVIIATIFMGVYIAIQFRHVSWSFGAGAVIALIHDVLVVMCALVIAQYQFDLTTLAAVLTVIGYSVHDTIIVSDRIREDSAKRRREPIASIMNRAINETLSRTILTSGTAITVLISLLAFGGPILRPSAFTLLIGFITGTYSSIYIAGPVVLFWEGGSRRTRTASSRAA
;
A
#
# COMPACT_ATOMS: atom_id res chain seq x y z
N MET A 1 -12.67 -12.55 30.00
CA MET A 1 -11.34 -13.14 29.72
C MET A 1 -10.88 -12.57 28.39
N SER A 2 -9.89 -11.68 28.38
CA SER A 2 -9.28 -11.22 27.13
C SER A 2 -8.39 -12.34 26.60
N LEU A 3 -8.57 -12.75 25.35
CA LEU A 3 -7.69 -13.67 24.64
C LEU A 3 -6.28 -13.05 24.62
N GLN A 4 -5.39 -13.55 25.49
CA GLN A 4 -3.98 -13.18 25.46
C GLN A 4 -3.25 -14.18 24.58
N LEU A 5 -3.01 -13.81 23.31
CA LEU A 5 -2.25 -14.61 22.33
C LEU A 5 -0.76 -14.72 22.71
N ILE A 6 -0.25 -13.73 23.44
CA ILE A 6 1.15 -13.63 23.86
C ILE A 6 1.19 -13.55 25.37
N ARG A 7 2.11 -14.29 26.00
CA ARG A 7 2.30 -14.26 27.45
C ARG A 7 2.71 -12.86 27.90
N PRO A 8 2.15 -12.33 29.02
CA PRO A 8 2.43 -10.96 29.47
C PRO A 8 3.89 -10.75 29.95
N ASP A 9 4.64 -11.82 30.17
CA ASP A 9 6.02 -11.85 30.66
C ASP A 9 7.07 -11.95 29.53
N ILE A 10 6.64 -11.91 28.26
CA ILE A 10 7.57 -11.85 27.14
C ILE A 10 8.33 -10.51 27.15
N ASN A 11 9.65 -10.62 27.10
CA ASN A 11 10.55 -9.49 26.98
C ASN A 11 11.51 -9.71 25.80
N LEU A 12 11.01 -9.43 24.60
CA LEU A 12 11.81 -9.49 23.38
C LEU A 12 12.64 -8.22 23.24
N ASP A 13 13.89 -8.35 22.82
CA ASP A 13 14.75 -7.21 22.55
C ASP A 13 14.54 -6.69 21.12
N PHE A 14 13.55 -5.80 20.96
CA PHE A 14 13.24 -5.12 19.71
C PHE A 14 14.25 -3.99 19.42
N VAL A 15 14.60 -3.24 20.46
CA VAL A 15 15.45 -2.05 20.35
C VAL A 15 16.90 -2.42 20.08
N GLY A 16 17.41 -3.51 20.65
CA GLY A 16 18.79 -3.99 20.40
C GLY A 16 19.00 -4.39 18.95
N LYS A 17 17.98 -4.96 18.31
CA LYS A 17 18.02 -5.40 16.89
C LYS A 17 17.76 -4.29 15.87
N ARG A 18 17.54 -3.04 16.30
CA ARG A 18 17.13 -1.91 15.45
C ARG A 18 18.02 -1.67 14.23
N TYR A 19 19.35 -1.81 14.39
CA TYR A 19 20.29 -1.55 13.30
C TYR A 19 20.12 -2.54 12.13
N PHE A 20 19.88 -3.82 12.44
CA PHE A 20 19.62 -4.85 11.45
C PHE A 20 18.34 -4.54 10.67
N PHE A 21 17.25 -4.25 11.36
CA PHE A 21 15.95 -3.99 10.71
C PHE A 21 15.92 -2.67 9.95
N ILE A 22 16.63 -1.62 10.41
CA ILE A 22 16.80 -0.39 9.66
C ILE A 22 17.59 -0.63 8.37
N ALA A 23 18.70 -1.37 8.46
CA ALA A 23 19.49 -1.70 7.26
C ALA A 23 18.67 -2.49 6.24
N LEU A 24 17.89 -3.50 6.70
CA LEU A 24 16.98 -4.27 5.86
C LEU A 24 15.92 -3.37 5.21
N SER A 25 15.25 -2.52 5.98
CA SER A 25 14.23 -1.59 5.48
C SER A 25 14.81 -0.58 4.50
N THR A 26 16.02 -0.09 4.76
CA THR A 26 16.72 0.82 3.83
C THR A 26 17.02 0.11 2.52
N ALA A 27 17.51 -1.12 2.56
CA ALA A 27 17.75 -1.92 1.36
C ALA A 27 16.47 -2.18 0.56
N ILE A 28 15.36 -2.52 1.24
CA ILE A 28 14.06 -2.70 0.61
C ILE A 28 13.57 -1.39 -0.03
N ASN A 29 13.71 -0.24 0.65
CA ASN A 29 13.31 1.06 0.11
C ASN A 29 14.15 1.45 -1.11
N ILE A 30 15.46 1.21 -1.09
CA ILE A 30 16.32 1.46 -2.26
C ILE A 30 15.88 0.56 -3.43
N ALA A 31 15.65 -0.73 -3.18
CA ALA A 31 15.15 -1.64 -4.20
C ALA A 31 13.78 -1.21 -4.74
N ALA A 32 12.88 -0.74 -3.88
CA ALA A 32 11.57 -0.19 -4.26
C ALA A 32 11.71 1.01 -5.20
N ILE A 33 12.57 1.96 -4.85
CA ILE A 33 12.85 3.13 -5.67
C ILE A 33 13.42 2.72 -7.03
N VAL A 34 14.43 1.83 -7.05
CA VAL A 34 15.01 1.33 -8.30
C VAL A 34 13.97 0.65 -9.18
N LEU A 35 13.12 -0.22 -8.61
CA LEU A 35 12.07 -0.91 -9.35
C LEU A 35 11.00 0.06 -9.90
N LEU A 36 10.63 1.07 -9.12
CA LEU A 36 9.69 2.11 -9.58
C LEU A 36 10.24 2.92 -10.75
N PHE A 37 11.55 3.22 -10.76
CA PHE A 37 12.17 3.94 -11.88
C PHE A 37 12.45 3.07 -13.10
N THR A 38 12.75 1.77 -12.92
CA THR A 38 13.13 0.88 -14.03
C THR A 38 11.94 0.21 -14.68
N ARG A 39 10.96 -0.26 -13.89
CA ARG A 39 9.75 -0.94 -14.40
C ARG A 39 8.52 -0.06 -14.43
N GLY A 40 8.44 0.92 -13.54
CA GLY A 40 7.25 1.76 -13.38
C GLY A 40 6.05 1.02 -12.78
N LEU A 41 4.97 1.77 -12.52
CA LEU A 41 3.68 1.23 -12.10
C LEU A 41 2.85 0.84 -13.33
N ASN A 42 2.12 -0.26 -13.23
CA ASN A 42 1.12 -0.65 -14.21
C ASN A 42 -0.16 0.18 -14.00
N TYR A 43 -0.24 1.35 -14.61
CA TYR A 43 -1.38 2.24 -14.43
C TYR A 43 -2.66 1.67 -15.05
N GLY A 44 -3.75 1.69 -14.27
CA GLY A 44 -5.11 1.48 -14.77
C GLY A 44 -5.57 2.60 -15.69
N VAL A 45 -6.70 2.41 -16.37
CA VAL A 45 -7.28 3.42 -17.28
C VAL A 45 -7.60 4.74 -16.58
N ASP A 46 -7.87 4.71 -15.30
CA ASP A 46 -8.11 5.91 -14.48
C ASP A 46 -6.94 6.90 -14.51
N PHE A 47 -5.72 6.41 -14.63
CA PHE A 47 -4.49 7.22 -14.60
C PHE A 47 -3.76 7.28 -15.94
N ALA A 48 -3.83 6.22 -16.74
CA ALA A 48 -3.23 6.19 -18.06
C ALA A 48 -4.12 6.88 -19.11
N GLY A 49 -5.43 6.90 -18.88
CA GLY A 49 -6.41 7.17 -19.91
C GLY A 49 -6.59 5.95 -20.82
N GLY A 50 -7.52 6.04 -21.76
CA GLY A 50 -7.86 4.94 -22.66
C GLY A 50 -9.19 4.30 -22.30
N SER A 51 -9.46 3.15 -22.92
CA SER A 51 -10.63 2.33 -22.67
C SER A 51 -10.22 0.92 -22.26
N VAL A 52 -11.03 0.27 -21.43
CA VAL A 52 -10.89 -1.14 -21.08
C VAL A 52 -12.22 -1.84 -21.20
N ALA A 53 -12.21 -3.02 -21.82
CA ALA A 53 -13.35 -3.91 -21.83
C ALA A 53 -13.02 -5.21 -21.09
N GLN A 54 -13.87 -5.61 -20.16
CA GLN A 54 -13.83 -6.92 -19.55
C GLN A 54 -14.64 -7.87 -20.39
N ILE A 55 -14.01 -8.95 -20.85
CA ILE A 55 -14.60 -9.95 -21.75
C ILE A 55 -14.50 -11.30 -21.07
N GLU A 56 -15.62 -12.01 -20.99
CA GLU A 56 -15.69 -13.38 -20.46
C GLU A 56 -16.06 -14.35 -21.59
N PHE A 57 -15.40 -15.50 -21.58
CA PHE A 57 -15.60 -16.58 -22.56
C PHE A 57 -16.12 -17.84 -21.86
N THR A 58 -17.03 -18.54 -22.52
CA THR A 58 -17.52 -19.85 -22.09
C THR A 58 -16.49 -20.96 -22.33
N ALA A 59 -15.66 -20.81 -23.37
CA ALA A 59 -14.57 -21.71 -23.72
C ALA A 59 -13.21 -21.03 -23.53
N ARG A 60 -12.13 -21.81 -23.35
CA ARG A 60 -10.78 -21.24 -23.25
C ARG A 60 -10.32 -20.63 -24.58
N THR A 61 -9.73 -19.46 -24.49
CA THR A 61 -9.11 -18.76 -25.61
C THR A 61 -7.78 -18.14 -25.18
N ASN A 62 -7.14 -17.37 -26.05
CA ASN A 62 -5.91 -16.65 -25.74
C ASN A 62 -6.00 -15.19 -26.19
N GLY A 63 -5.11 -14.36 -25.63
CA GLY A 63 -5.11 -12.91 -25.91
C GLY A 63 -4.85 -12.55 -27.38
N ASP A 64 -4.08 -13.36 -28.10
CA ASP A 64 -3.76 -13.09 -29.52
C ASP A 64 -4.98 -13.31 -30.42
N ALA A 65 -5.75 -14.35 -30.17
CA ALA A 65 -6.98 -14.61 -30.88
C ALA A 65 -8.03 -13.51 -30.63
N ILE A 66 -8.12 -13.01 -29.37
CA ILE A 66 -9.01 -11.88 -29.04
C ILE A 66 -8.53 -10.61 -29.76
N ARG A 67 -7.23 -10.34 -29.78
CA ARG A 67 -6.66 -9.17 -30.48
C ARG A 67 -6.98 -9.24 -31.99
N ALA A 68 -6.84 -10.40 -32.60
CA ALA A 68 -7.19 -10.63 -33.98
C ALA A 68 -8.70 -10.40 -34.27
N ALA A 69 -9.58 -10.87 -33.38
CA ALA A 69 -11.02 -10.66 -33.45
C ALA A 69 -11.45 -9.19 -33.35
N LEU A 70 -10.71 -8.40 -32.57
CA LEU A 70 -10.98 -6.96 -32.36
C LEU A 70 -10.32 -6.05 -33.40
N ALA A 71 -9.34 -6.53 -34.17
CA ALA A 71 -8.60 -5.74 -35.17
C ALA A 71 -9.50 -5.00 -36.19
N PRO A 72 -10.62 -5.57 -36.67
CA PRO A 72 -11.50 -4.87 -37.63
C PRO A 72 -12.21 -3.63 -37.05
N LEU A 73 -12.17 -3.41 -35.73
CA LEU A 73 -12.86 -2.28 -35.08
C LEU A 73 -12.05 -0.99 -35.10
N ASP A 74 -10.78 -1.02 -35.51
CA ASP A 74 -9.87 0.13 -35.58
C ASP A 74 -9.79 0.89 -34.22
N LEU A 75 -9.47 0.13 -33.17
CA LEU A 75 -9.42 0.64 -31.78
C LEU A 75 -8.03 1.17 -31.36
N GLY A 76 -7.13 1.36 -32.34
CA GLY A 76 -5.73 1.66 -32.07
C GLY A 76 -4.96 0.43 -31.54
N GLU A 77 -3.96 0.64 -30.69
CA GLU A 77 -3.21 -0.45 -30.10
C GLU A 77 -4.07 -1.18 -29.07
N VAL A 78 -4.34 -2.47 -29.32
CA VAL A 78 -5.13 -3.32 -28.42
C VAL A 78 -4.21 -4.23 -27.63
N THR A 79 -4.18 -4.06 -26.32
CA THR A 79 -3.48 -4.95 -25.36
C THR A 79 -4.48 -5.84 -24.67
N VAL A 80 -4.27 -7.16 -24.69
CA VAL A 80 -5.15 -8.13 -24.02
C VAL A 80 -4.37 -8.85 -22.94
N GLN A 81 -4.91 -8.87 -21.72
CA GLN A 81 -4.33 -9.52 -20.55
C GLN A 81 -5.33 -10.47 -19.90
N ASP A 82 -4.85 -11.61 -19.40
CA ASP A 82 -5.67 -12.50 -18.58
C ASP A 82 -6.15 -11.80 -17.29
N PHE A 83 -7.42 -12.05 -16.94
CA PHE A 83 -8.07 -11.41 -15.80
C PHE A 83 -8.95 -12.41 -15.06
N GLY A 84 -8.46 -12.96 -13.97
CA GLY A 84 -9.20 -13.89 -13.12
C GLY A 84 -9.03 -15.35 -13.52
N LYS A 85 -9.99 -15.92 -14.23
CA LYS A 85 -9.87 -17.32 -14.73
C LYS A 85 -9.01 -17.34 -15.98
N ALA A 86 -7.84 -17.96 -15.86
CA ALA A 86 -6.90 -18.04 -16.98
C ALA A 86 -7.54 -18.68 -18.23
N GLY A 87 -7.44 -17.97 -19.34
CA GLY A 87 -7.99 -18.38 -20.63
C GLY A 87 -9.52 -18.24 -20.76
N GLN A 88 -10.24 -17.68 -19.78
CA GLN A 88 -11.68 -17.45 -19.86
C GLN A 88 -12.11 -16.02 -19.58
N SER A 89 -11.31 -15.23 -18.86
CA SER A 89 -11.61 -13.84 -18.60
C SER A 89 -10.43 -12.97 -18.99
N PHE A 90 -10.69 -11.90 -19.72
CA PHE A 90 -9.66 -11.01 -20.26
C PHE A 90 -10.03 -9.56 -20.07
N LEU A 91 -9.00 -8.71 -19.93
CA LEU A 91 -9.10 -7.25 -20.07
C LEU A 91 -8.49 -6.86 -21.41
N ALA A 92 -9.30 -6.33 -22.30
CA ALA A 92 -8.85 -5.71 -23.53
C ALA A 92 -8.75 -4.19 -23.32
N ARG A 93 -7.55 -3.63 -23.44
CA ARG A 93 -7.29 -2.18 -23.39
C ARG A 93 -7.07 -1.66 -24.79
N PHE A 94 -7.61 -0.48 -25.06
CA PHE A 94 -7.51 0.21 -26.33
C PHE A 94 -7.63 1.73 -26.14
N GLU A 95 -7.45 2.50 -27.20
CA GLU A 95 -7.54 3.95 -27.12
C GLU A 95 -8.91 4.44 -26.61
N ALA A 96 -8.94 5.66 -26.05
CA ALA A 96 -10.17 6.23 -25.52
C ALA A 96 -11.20 6.46 -26.62
N VAL A 97 -12.37 5.87 -26.47
CA VAL A 97 -13.48 6.04 -27.43
C VAL A 97 -14.40 7.19 -27.03
N LYS A 98 -14.84 7.98 -27.99
CA LYS A 98 -15.72 9.12 -27.75
C LYS A 98 -17.14 8.72 -27.32
N ASN A 99 -17.62 7.55 -27.78
CA ASN A 99 -18.96 7.05 -27.48
C ASN A 99 -18.89 5.67 -26.81
N ILE A 100 -18.85 5.63 -25.49
CA ILE A 100 -18.76 4.42 -24.67
C ILE A 100 -20.02 3.54 -24.88
N GLY A 101 -21.20 4.15 -25.04
CA GLY A 101 -22.45 3.39 -25.19
C GLY A 101 -22.52 2.52 -26.44
N SER A 102 -21.79 2.87 -27.49
CA SER A 102 -21.76 2.12 -28.75
C SER A 102 -20.65 1.06 -28.80
N ILE A 103 -19.61 1.18 -27.98
CA ILE A 103 -18.45 0.29 -28.12
C ILE A 103 -18.71 -1.12 -27.60
N GLY A 104 -19.45 -1.27 -26.49
CA GLY A 104 -19.80 -2.58 -25.95
C GLY A 104 -20.52 -3.47 -26.96
N PRO A 105 -21.61 -3.00 -27.59
CA PRO A 105 -22.29 -3.73 -28.70
C PRO A 105 -21.37 -4.02 -29.89
N ARG A 106 -20.51 -3.08 -30.31
CA ARG A 106 -19.54 -3.30 -31.38
C ARG A 106 -18.53 -4.38 -31.08
N LEU A 107 -17.99 -4.39 -29.84
CA LEU A 107 -17.11 -5.45 -29.35
C LEU A 107 -17.82 -6.80 -29.34
N GLY A 108 -19.06 -6.85 -28.81
CA GLY A 108 -19.88 -8.05 -28.80
C GLY A 108 -20.10 -8.62 -30.21
N THR A 109 -20.51 -7.78 -31.16
CA THR A 109 -20.72 -8.20 -32.56
C THR A 109 -19.43 -8.73 -33.19
N ALA A 110 -18.27 -8.10 -32.96
CA ALA A 110 -17.00 -8.58 -33.49
C ALA A 110 -16.59 -9.92 -32.88
N LEU A 111 -16.80 -10.10 -31.59
CA LEU A 111 -16.53 -11.36 -30.89
C LEU A 111 -17.49 -12.47 -31.30
N ASP A 112 -18.78 -12.17 -31.47
CA ASP A 112 -19.77 -13.15 -31.95
C ASP A 112 -19.46 -13.60 -33.36
N LYS A 113 -18.94 -12.70 -34.21
CA LYS A 113 -18.50 -13.06 -35.58
C LYS A 113 -17.27 -13.97 -35.57
N ALA A 114 -16.36 -13.79 -34.63
CA ALA A 114 -15.11 -14.54 -34.56
C ALA A 114 -15.25 -15.89 -33.82
N TYR A 115 -16.06 -15.95 -32.78
CA TYR A 115 -16.16 -17.10 -31.87
C TYR A 115 -17.52 -17.81 -31.94
N GLY A 116 -18.52 -17.21 -32.57
CA GLY A 116 -19.90 -17.65 -32.56
C GLY A 116 -20.75 -16.94 -31.47
N PRO A 117 -22.07 -16.84 -31.69
CA PRO A 117 -22.96 -16.11 -30.79
C PRO A 117 -23.01 -16.74 -29.40
N GLY A 118 -22.86 -15.86 -28.37
CA GLY A 118 -22.94 -16.24 -26.96
C GLY A 118 -21.69 -16.92 -26.37
N VAL A 119 -20.61 -17.09 -27.14
CA VAL A 119 -19.34 -17.66 -26.65
C VAL A 119 -18.56 -16.63 -25.85
N ALA A 120 -18.63 -15.36 -26.26
CA ALA A 120 -17.98 -14.24 -25.60
C ALA A 120 -19.01 -13.24 -25.08
N LYS A 121 -18.81 -12.73 -23.86
CA LYS A 121 -19.66 -11.69 -23.26
C LYS A 121 -18.83 -10.50 -22.83
N VAL A 122 -19.16 -9.32 -23.33
CA VAL A 122 -18.60 -8.07 -22.81
C VAL A 122 -19.34 -7.72 -21.52
N VAL A 123 -18.65 -7.85 -20.38
CA VAL A 123 -19.23 -7.66 -19.04
C VAL A 123 -19.27 -6.18 -18.67
N ARG A 124 -18.17 -5.46 -19.00
CA ARG A 124 -17.98 -4.06 -18.59
C ARG A 124 -17.11 -3.35 -19.61
N VAL A 125 -17.44 -2.09 -19.87
CA VAL A 125 -16.56 -1.19 -20.64
C VAL A 125 -16.42 0.11 -19.88
N GLU A 126 -15.18 0.55 -19.70
CA GLU A 126 -14.81 1.82 -19.08
C GLU A 126 -13.95 2.61 -20.05
N SER A 127 -14.06 3.94 -20.00
CA SER A 127 -13.21 4.82 -20.79
C SER A 127 -12.95 6.12 -20.06
N VAL A 128 -11.70 6.50 -20.02
CA VAL A 128 -11.22 7.74 -19.39
C VAL A 128 -10.40 8.51 -20.41
N GLY A 129 -10.76 9.78 -20.62
CA GLY A 129 -9.98 10.65 -21.51
C GLY A 129 -8.57 10.88 -20.95
N ALA A 130 -7.55 10.93 -21.78
CA ALA A 130 -6.14 11.06 -21.39
C ALA A 130 -5.87 12.29 -20.46
N LYS A 131 -6.55 13.43 -20.72
CA LYS A 131 -6.45 14.62 -19.86
C LYS A 131 -6.99 14.36 -18.46
N VAL A 132 -8.13 13.67 -18.35
CA VAL A 132 -8.73 13.33 -17.05
C VAL A 132 -7.83 12.36 -16.31
N GLY A 133 -7.29 11.33 -16.97
CA GLY A 133 -6.36 10.37 -16.38
C GLY A 133 -5.10 11.05 -15.85
N SER A 134 -4.50 11.96 -16.61
CA SER A 134 -3.31 12.71 -16.16
C SER A 134 -3.60 13.62 -14.95
N ASP A 135 -4.77 14.26 -14.92
CA ASP A 135 -5.22 15.09 -13.80
C ASP A 135 -5.47 14.25 -12.54
N LEU A 136 -6.11 13.09 -12.68
CA LEU A 136 -6.35 12.15 -11.58
C LEU A 136 -5.03 11.60 -11.01
N ARG A 137 -4.09 11.24 -11.88
CA ARG A 137 -2.75 10.79 -11.44
C ARG A 137 -2.03 11.86 -10.62
N ARG A 138 -2.03 13.11 -11.10
CA ARG A 138 -1.43 14.23 -10.37
C ARG A 138 -2.10 14.46 -9.03
N LYS A 139 -3.45 14.49 -8.99
CA LYS A 139 -4.22 14.66 -7.75
C LYS A 139 -3.99 13.50 -6.79
N GLY A 140 -3.94 12.26 -7.27
CA GLY A 140 -3.65 11.08 -6.47
C GLY A 140 -2.27 11.12 -5.82
N PHE A 141 -1.25 11.53 -6.57
CA PHE A 141 0.10 11.73 -6.04
C PHE A 141 0.14 12.79 -4.92
N PHE A 142 -0.50 13.94 -5.14
CA PHE A 142 -0.60 14.97 -4.11
C PHE A 142 -1.41 14.52 -2.89
N ALA A 143 -2.47 13.71 -3.09
CA ALA A 143 -3.26 13.18 -1.98
C ALA A 143 -2.40 12.32 -1.04
N VAL A 144 -1.54 11.44 -1.58
CA VAL A 144 -0.62 10.62 -0.78
C VAL A 144 0.38 11.49 -0.01
N ILE A 145 0.97 12.50 -0.66
CA ILE A 145 1.92 13.43 0.00
C ILE A 145 1.23 14.20 1.12
N ILE A 146 0.08 14.81 0.83
CA ILE A 146 -0.67 15.62 1.81
C ILE A 146 -1.12 14.75 2.98
N ALA A 147 -1.63 13.54 2.73
CA ALA A 147 -2.02 12.61 3.78
C ALA A 147 -0.82 12.24 4.67
N THR A 148 0.33 11.93 4.09
CA THR A 148 1.56 11.60 4.83
C THR A 148 2.03 12.77 5.70
N ILE A 149 2.08 13.99 5.15
CA ILE A 149 2.48 15.20 5.88
C ILE A 149 1.48 15.49 7.01
N PHE A 150 0.18 15.45 6.70
CA PHE A 150 -0.87 15.73 7.68
C PHE A 150 -0.80 14.75 8.86
N MET A 151 -0.62 13.45 8.59
CA MET A 151 -0.46 12.44 9.64
C MET A 151 0.80 12.66 10.47
N GLY A 152 1.92 13.03 9.85
CA GLY A 152 3.15 13.38 10.57
C GLY A 152 2.99 14.58 11.49
N VAL A 153 2.34 15.64 10.98
CA VAL A 153 2.02 16.85 11.78
C VAL A 153 1.07 16.51 12.93
N TYR A 154 0.04 15.70 12.67
CA TYR A 154 -0.91 15.26 13.69
C TYR A 154 -0.18 14.52 14.84
N ILE A 155 0.69 13.56 14.51
CA ILE A 155 1.48 12.84 15.52
C ILE A 155 2.45 13.76 16.25
N ALA A 156 3.13 14.65 15.54
CA ALA A 156 4.03 15.61 16.15
C ALA A 156 3.32 16.50 17.19
N ILE A 157 2.13 16.99 16.88
CA ILE A 157 1.32 17.80 17.81
C ILE A 157 0.83 16.94 18.99
N GLN A 158 0.33 15.73 18.72
CA GLN A 158 -0.22 14.82 19.74
C GLN A 158 0.82 14.44 20.79
N PHE A 159 2.07 14.21 20.37
CA PHE A 159 3.16 13.76 21.23
C PHE A 159 4.20 14.84 21.56
N ARG A 160 3.92 16.13 21.29
CA ARG A 160 4.83 17.25 21.50
C ARG A 160 5.38 17.35 22.92
N HIS A 161 4.61 16.90 23.93
CA HIS A 161 5.01 16.91 25.32
C HIS A 161 6.11 15.87 25.67
N VAL A 162 6.28 14.85 24.82
CA VAL A 162 7.37 13.87 24.93
C VAL A 162 8.52 14.30 24.03
N SER A 163 8.30 14.34 22.75
CA SER A 163 9.25 14.85 21.75
C SER A 163 8.59 15.04 20.38
N TRP A 164 9.04 16.06 19.64
CA TRP A 164 8.67 16.27 18.23
C TRP A 164 9.21 15.18 17.30
N SER A 165 10.19 14.40 17.76
CA SER A 165 10.79 13.28 17.01
C SER A 165 9.80 12.17 16.67
N PHE A 166 8.70 12.05 17.41
CA PHE A 166 7.63 11.09 17.10
C PHE A 166 6.96 11.39 15.75
N GLY A 167 6.76 12.68 15.41
CA GLY A 167 6.26 13.07 14.11
C GLY A 167 7.22 12.71 12.97
N ALA A 168 8.50 12.95 13.15
CA ALA A 168 9.53 12.57 12.18
C ALA A 168 9.59 11.05 12.00
N GLY A 169 9.55 10.28 13.10
CA GLY A 169 9.51 8.82 13.08
C GLY A 169 8.31 8.28 12.31
N ALA A 170 7.13 8.86 12.54
CA ALA A 170 5.91 8.48 11.84
C ALA A 170 5.97 8.78 10.34
N VAL A 171 6.46 9.96 9.93
CA VAL A 171 6.61 10.30 8.49
C VAL A 171 7.55 9.32 7.79
N ILE A 172 8.71 9.01 8.40
CA ILE A 172 9.67 8.08 7.83
C ILE A 172 9.07 6.66 7.70
N ALA A 173 8.33 6.21 8.72
CA ALA A 173 7.63 4.93 8.69
C ALA A 173 6.56 4.90 7.57
N LEU A 174 5.76 5.96 7.42
CA LEU A 174 4.76 6.06 6.36
C LEU A 174 5.37 6.06 4.96
N ILE A 175 6.48 6.78 4.74
CA ILE A 175 7.20 6.77 3.46
C ILE A 175 7.68 5.35 3.15
N HIS A 176 8.26 4.65 4.15
CA HIS A 176 8.66 3.26 4.01
C HIS A 176 7.48 2.37 3.59
N ASP A 177 6.35 2.46 4.29
CA ASP A 177 5.20 1.60 4.03
C ASP A 177 4.62 1.82 2.62
N VAL A 178 4.50 3.08 2.20
CA VAL A 178 4.07 3.42 0.84
C VAL A 178 5.05 2.86 -0.20
N LEU A 179 6.37 3.01 0.00
CA LEU A 179 7.37 2.48 -0.92
C LEU A 179 7.32 0.97 -1.03
N VAL A 180 7.17 0.25 0.09
CA VAL A 180 7.06 -1.22 0.09
C VAL A 180 5.79 -1.68 -0.62
N VAL A 181 4.66 -1.03 -0.38
CA VAL A 181 3.40 -1.32 -1.08
C VAL A 181 3.52 -1.07 -2.58
N MET A 182 4.12 0.06 -2.99
CA MET A 182 4.34 0.35 -4.40
C MET A 182 5.29 -0.68 -5.06
N CYS A 183 6.35 -1.08 -4.36
CA CYS A 183 7.25 -2.14 -4.81
C CYS A 183 6.52 -3.46 -5.03
N ALA A 184 5.69 -3.86 -4.07
CA ALA A 184 4.91 -5.09 -4.15
C ALA A 184 3.93 -5.07 -5.35
N LEU A 185 3.30 -3.93 -5.62
CA LEU A 185 2.43 -3.75 -6.79
C LEU A 185 3.19 -3.88 -8.11
N VAL A 186 4.41 -3.30 -8.19
CA VAL A 186 5.27 -3.44 -9.38
C VAL A 186 5.70 -4.89 -9.60
N ILE A 187 6.05 -5.62 -8.53
CA ILE A 187 6.45 -7.03 -8.63
C ILE A 187 5.26 -7.92 -9.03
N ALA A 188 4.10 -7.71 -8.39
CA ALA A 188 2.89 -8.47 -8.65
C ALA A 188 2.19 -8.10 -9.96
N GLN A 189 2.63 -7.02 -10.63
CA GLN A 189 2.06 -6.48 -11.87
C GLN A 189 0.55 -6.16 -11.77
N TYR A 190 0.07 -5.89 -10.55
CA TYR A 190 -1.30 -5.42 -10.36
C TYR A 190 -1.48 -4.01 -10.90
N GLN A 191 -2.69 -3.72 -11.37
CA GLN A 191 -3.03 -2.40 -11.89
C GLN A 191 -3.15 -1.40 -10.74
N PHE A 192 -2.54 -0.24 -10.94
CA PHE A 192 -2.68 0.91 -10.06
C PHE A 192 -3.80 1.80 -10.60
N ASP A 193 -4.99 1.69 -10.01
CA ASP A 193 -6.21 2.42 -10.31
C ASP A 193 -6.69 3.26 -9.12
N LEU A 194 -7.86 3.89 -9.22
CA LEU A 194 -8.42 4.69 -8.12
C LEU A 194 -8.72 3.84 -6.88
N THR A 195 -9.11 2.58 -7.04
CA THR A 195 -9.39 1.68 -5.91
C THR A 195 -8.11 1.30 -5.17
N THR A 196 -7.04 1.06 -5.91
CA THR A 196 -5.70 0.80 -5.37
C THR A 196 -5.13 2.06 -4.68
N LEU A 197 -5.33 3.25 -5.26
CA LEU A 197 -4.95 4.51 -4.61
C LEU A 197 -5.71 4.70 -3.28
N ALA A 198 -7.01 4.44 -3.24
CA ALA A 198 -7.80 4.49 -2.02
C ALA A 198 -7.27 3.50 -0.97
N ALA A 199 -6.85 2.30 -1.39
CA ALA A 199 -6.22 1.32 -0.52
C ALA A 199 -4.88 1.84 0.05
N VAL A 200 -4.02 2.49 -0.76
CA VAL A 200 -2.78 3.14 -0.28
C VAL A 200 -3.06 4.22 0.76
N LEU A 201 -4.06 5.07 0.53
CA LEU A 201 -4.46 6.10 1.51
C LEU A 201 -4.99 5.46 2.81
N THR A 202 -5.70 4.34 2.70
CA THR A 202 -6.16 3.57 3.86
C THR A 202 -4.98 2.97 4.64
N VAL A 203 -3.94 2.47 3.95
CA VAL A 203 -2.70 1.98 4.57
C VAL A 203 -2.03 3.08 5.40
N ILE A 204 -1.94 4.31 4.88
CA ILE A 204 -1.39 5.45 5.61
C ILE A 204 -2.13 5.66 6.94
N GLY A 205 -3.47 5.63 6.90
CA GLY A 205 -4.29 5.78 8.11
C GLY A 205 -4.12 4.62 9.10
N TYR A 206 -4.04 3.39 8.60
CA TYR A 206 -3.88 2.20 9.43
C TYR A 206 -2.48 2.10 10.07
N SER A 207 -1.43 2.38 9.32
CA SER A 207 -0.04 2.35 9.83
C SER A 207 0.16 3.32 11.00
N VAL A 208 -0.47 4.50 10.91
CA VAL A 208 -0.45 5.49 11.99
C VAL A 208 -1.11 4.97 13.27
N HIS A 209 -2.13 4.12 13.17
CA HIS A 209 -2.84 3.59 14.34
C HIS A 209 -1.91 2.82 15.27
N ASP A 210 -1.12 1.89 14.75
CA ASP A 210 -0.16 1.13 15.56
C ASP A 210 0.96 2.03 16.12
N THR A 211 1.43 3.00 15.32
CA THR A 211 2.42 3.99 15.79
C THR A 211 1.88 4.81 16.95
N ILE A 212 0.61 5.20 16.95
CA ILE A 212 -0.05 5.93 18.05
C ILE A 212 -0.11 5.07 19.31
N ILE A 213 -0.50 3.79 19.21
CA ILE A 213 -0.62 2.88 20.35
C ILE A 213 0.74 2.75 21.07
N VAL A 214 1.80 2.48 20.31
CA VAL A 214 3.17 2.35 20.88
C VAL A 214 3.64 3.67 21.46
N SER A 215 3.45 4.78 20.75
CA SER A 215 3.86 6.12 21.18
C SER A 215 3.14 6.58 22.45
N ASP A 216 1.84 6.28 22.57
CA ASP A 216 1.05 6.60 23.77
C ASP A 216 1.54 5.82 24.98
N ARG A 217 1.89 4.54 24.81
CA ARG A 217 2.48 3.73 25.87
C ARG A 217 3.86 4.25 26.29
N ILE A 218 4.70 4.66 25.30
CA ILE A 218 6.00 5.29 25.61
C ILE A 218 5.78 6.59 26.40
N ARG A 219 4.78 7.40 26.04
CA ARG A 219 4.44 8.63 26.76
C ARG A 219 4.07 8.36 28.21
N GLU A 220 3.18 7.39 28.42
CA GLU A 220 2.72 7.00 29.75
C GLU A 220 3.89 6.52 30.64
N ASP A 221 4.72 5.62 30.12
CA ASP A 221 5.86 5.07 30.86
C ASP A 221 6.96 6.11 31.10
N SER A 222 7.20 7.01 30.14
CA SER A 222 8.16 8.12 30.30
C SER A 222 7.77 9.08 31.43
N ALA A 223 6.48 9.32 31.63
CA ALA A 223 5.98 10.15 32.72
C ALA A 223 6.21 9.50 34.08
N LYS A 224 6.06 8.16 34.20
CA LYS A 224 6.21 7.39 35.42
C LYS A 224 7.68 7.11 35.75
N ARG A 225 8.54 6.99 34.73
CA ARG A 225 9.92 6.43 34.84
C ARG A 225 10.97 7.40 34.29
N ARG A 226 10.96 8.63 34.79
CA ARG A 226 11.81 9.75 34.29
C ARG A 226 13.32 9.49 34.31
N ARG A 227 13.79 8.53 35.15
CA ARG A 227 15.22 8.21 35.29
C ARG A 227 15.68 7.08 34.37
N GLU A 228 14.75 6.31 33.78
CA GLU A 228 15.11 5.21 32.89
C GLU A 228 15.54 5.73 31.50
N PRO A 229 16.49 5.06 30.84
CA PRO A 229 16.81 5.36 29.44
C PRO A 229 15.60 5.18 28.54
N ILE A 230 15.40 6.11 27.59
CA ILE A 230 14.27 6.05 26.65
C ILE A 230 14.23 4.74 25.84
N ALA A 231 15.40 4.15 25.52
CA ALA A 231 15.50 2.86 24.84
C ALA A 231 14.88 1.70 25.64
N SER A 232 15.07 1.69 26.98
CA SER A 232 14.48 0.70 27.88
C SER A 232 12.96 0.86 27.97
N ILE A 233 12.50 2.11 28.11
CA ILE A 233 11.07 2.45 28.13
C ILE A 233 10.41 2.02 26.82
N MET A 234 11.03 2.32 25.68
CA MET A 234 10.52 1.96 24.36
C MET A 234 10.43 0.44 24.17
N ASN A 235 11.48 -0.32 24.54
CA ASN A 235 11.45 -1.77 24.40
C ASN A 235 10.31 -2.39 25.23
N ARG A 236 10.09 -1.86 26.43
CA ARG A 236 8.97 -2.29 27.30
C ARG A 236 7.63 -1.94 26.70
N ALA A 237 7.43 -0.70 26.26
CA ALA A 237 6.18 -0.24 25.66
C ALA A 237 5.80 -1.08 24.44
N ILE A 238 6.76 -1.44 23.57
CA ILE A 238 6.55 -2.34 22.43
C ILE A 238 6.09 -3.72 22.91
N ASN A 239 6.77 -4.33 23.92
CA ASN A 239 6.38 -5.64 24.46
C ASN A 239 4.97 -5.61 25.05
N GLU A 240 4.62 -4.59 25.80
CA GLU A 240 3.31 -4.45 26.45
C GLU A 240 2.17 -4.24 25.46
N THR A 241 2.43 -3.57 24.34
CA THR A 241 1.44 -3.35 23.27
C THR A 241 1.38 -4.47 22.24
N LEU A 242 2.38 -5.36 22.20
CA LEU A 242 2.55 -6.38 21.17
C LEU A 242 1.33 -7.30 21.01
N SER A 243 0.73 -7.76 22.11
CA SER A 243 -0.44 -8.63 22.08
C SER A 243 -1.64 -7.93 21.41
N ARG A 244 -1.84 -6.64 21.66
CA ARG A 244 -2.90 -5.84 21.03
C ARG A 244 -2.62 -5.66 19.53
N THR A 245 -1.41 -5.26 19.18
CA THR A 245 -0.99 -5.04 17.80
C THR A 245 -1.16 -6.31 16.96
N ILE A 246 -0.69 -7.46 17.46
CA ILE A 246 -0.85 -8.74 16.74
C ILE A 246 -2.32 -9.14 16.61
N LEU A 247 -3.14 -8.91 17.63
CA LEU A 247 -4.56 -9.25 17.56
C LEU A 247 -5.31 -8.37 16.54
N THR A 248 -5.09 -7.05 16.59
CA THR A 248 -5.74 -6.11 15.67
C THR A 248 -5.29 -6.29 14.23
N SER A 249 -3.97 -6.35 14.00
CA SER A 249 -3.43 -6.59 12.66
C SER A 249 -3.75 -7.98 12.15
N GLY A 250 -3.67 -9.01 13.00
CA GLY A 250 -3.97 -10.39 12.64
C GLY A 250 -5.42 -10.59 12.20
N THR A 251 -6.39 -10.00 12.89
CA THR A 251 -7.80 -10.06 12.48
C THR A 251 -8.03 -9.38 11.14
N ALA A 252 -7.47 -8.18 10.94
CA ALA A 252 -7.56 -7.48 9.67
C ALA A 252 -6.87 -8.24 8.52
N ILE A 253 -5.67 -8.78 8.74
CA ILE A 253 -4.93 -9.60 7.78
C ILE A 253 -5.74 -10.85 7.38
N THR A 254 -6.41 -11.51 8.33
CA THR A 254 -7.26 -12.68 8.04
C THR A 254 -8.40 -12.32 7.09
N VAL A 255 -9.06 -11.18 7.30
CA VAL A 255 -10.11 -10.69 6.40
C VAL A 255 -9.54 -10.38 5.01
N LEU A 256 -8.38 -9.73 4.95
CA LEU A 256 -7.73 -9.38 3.68
C LEU A 256 -7.25 -10.60 2.89
N ILE A 257 -6.76 -11.65 3.57
CA ILE A 257 -6.44 -12.94 2.93
C ILE A 257 -7.71 -13.57 2.35
N SER A 258 -8.81 -13.55 3.09
CA SER A 258 -10.10 -14.05 2.59
C SER A 258 -10.57 -13.26 1.37
N LEU A 259 -10.43 -11.93 1.41
CA LEU A 259 -10.79 -11.06 0.28
C LEU A 259 -9.87 -11.30 -0.93
N LEU A 260 -8.58 -11.51 -0.73
CA LEU A 260 -7.62 -11.82 -1.79
C LEU A 260 -7.93 -13.17 -2.45
N ALA A 261 -8.34 -14.17 -1.66
CA ALA A 261 -8.65 -15.50 -2.15
C ALA A 261 -10.01 -15.56 -2.88
N PHE A 262 -11.05 -14.95 -2.30
CA PHE A 262 -12.44 -15.10 -2.73
C PHE A 262 -13.06 -13.83 -3.34
N GLY A 263 -12.45 -12.65 -3.21
CA GLY A 263 -12.99 -11.36 -3.65
C GLY A 263 -13.03 -11.13 -5.17
N GLY A 264 -12.49 -12.07 -5.92
CA GLY A 264 -12.46 -11.98 -7.39
C GLY A 264 -11.41 -10.99 -7.90
N PRO A 265 -11.26 -10.92 -9.24
CA PRO A 265 -10.14 -10.20 -9.86
C PRO A 265 -10.21 -8.67 -9.67
N ILE A 266 -11.39 -8.10 -9.52
CA ILE A 266 -11.56 -6.64 -9.36
C ILE A 266 -11.05 -6.17 -8.00
N LEU A 267 -11.28 -6.96 -6.93
CA LEU A 267 -10.89 -6.58 -5.57
C LEU A 267 -9.46 -7.00 -5.21
N ARG A 268 -8.86 -7.93 -5.97
CA ARG A 268 -7.51 -8.44 -5.69
C ARG A 268 -6.43 -7.38 -5.59
N PRO A 269 -6.31 -6.37 -6.49
CA PRO A 269 -5.27 -5.36 -6.40
C PRO A 269 -5.37 -4.53 -5.11
N SER A 270 -6.58 -4.09 -4.74
CA SER A 270 -6.81 -3.33 -3.50
C SER A 270 -6.64 -4.19 -2.25
N ALA A 271 -7.14 -5.43 -2.24
CA ALA A 271 -6.94 -6.38 -1.14
C ALA A 271 -5.45 -6.71 -0.91
N PHE A 272 -4.69 -6.92 -1.99
CA PHE A 272 -3.25 -7.12 -1.94
C PHE A 272 -2.52 -5.90 -1.39
N THR A 273 -2.88 -4.71 -1.87
CA THR A 273 -2.34 -3.42 -1.40
C THR A 273 -2.53 -3.26 0.11
N LEU A 274 -3.77 -3.49 0.60
CA LEU A 274 -4.09 -3.43 2.02
C LEU A 274 -3.34 -4.49 2.81
N LEU A 275 -3.27 -5.73 2.31
CA LEU A 275 -2.58 -6.83 2.98
C LEU A 275 -1.10 -6.52 3.20
N ILE A 276 -0.39 -6.13 2.15
CA ILE A 276 1.01 -5.74 2.25
C ILE A 276 1.16 -4.53 3.17
N GLY A 277 0.30 -3.52 3.02
CA GLY A 277 0.33 -2.30 3.82
C GLY A 277 0.10 -2.55 5.31
N PHE A 278 -0.79 -3.48 5.69
CA PHE A 278 -1.04 -3.80 7.10
C PHE A 278 0.11 -4.58 7.72
N ILE A 279 0.72 -5.51 6.96
CA ILE A 279 1.93 -6.22 7.40
C ILE A 279 3.08 -5.24 7.59
N THR A 280 3.33 -4.36 6.62
CA THR A 280 4.44 -3.39 6.69
C THR A 280 4.20 -2.31 7.73
N GLY A 281 2.96 -1.81 7.89
CA GLY A 281 2.61 -0.82 8.90
C GLY A 281 2.82 -1.34 10.33
N THR A 282 2.46 -2.59 10.58
CA THR A 282 2.74 -3.25 11.86
C THR A 282 4.25 -3.40 12.12
N TYR A 283 5.02 -3.75 11.08
CA TYR A 283 6.47 -3.83 11.17
C TYR A 283 7.12 -2.47 11.38
N SER A 284 6.71 -1.45 10.62
CA SER A 284 7.35 -0.13 10.60
C SER A 284 7.12 0.65 11.90
N SER A 285 5.97 0.46 12.57
CA SER A 285 5.70 1.06 13.87
C SER A 285 6.71 0.64 14.92
N ILE A 286 7.20 -0.61 14.87
CA ILE A 286 8.17 -1.19 15.80
C ILE A 286 9.61 -0.88 15.38
N TYR A 287 9.95 -1.17 14.12
CA TYR A 287 11.34 -1.21 13.66
C TYR A 287 11.82 0.02 12.90
N ILE A 288 10.93 0.98 12.62
CA ILE A 288 11.29 2.23 11.94
C ILE A 288 10.91 3.44 12.79
N ALA A 289 9.64 3.61 13.15
CA ALA A 289 9.22 4.79 13.90
C ALA A 289 9.95 4.91 15.24
N GLY A 290 10.00 3.84 16.04
CA GLY A 290 10.69 3.81 17.31
C GLY A 290 12.19 4.13 17.23
N PRO A 291 12.98 3.41 16.43
CA PRO A 291 14.39 3.69 16.25
C PRO A 291 14.72 5.10 15.74
N VAL A 292 13.92 5.68 14.86
CA VAL A 292 14.12 7.09 14.42
C VAL A 292 14.03 8.05 15.62
N VAL A 293 13.05 7.85 16.50
CA VAL A 293 12.94 8.62 17.76
C VAL A 293 14.19 8.46 18.61
N LEU A 294 14.70 7.23 18.76
CA LEU A 294 15.92 6.96 19.55
C LEU A 294 17.16 7.63 18.98
N PHE A 295 17.33 7.64 17.66
CA PHE A 295 18.45 8.34 17.01
C PHE A 295 18.40 9.84 17.25
N TRP A 296 17.20 10.43 17.16
CA TRP A 296 17.00 11.85 17.39
C TRP A 296 17.32 12.26 18.84
N GLU A 297 16.77 11.52 19.81
CA GLU A 297 16.98 11.78 21.25
C GLU A 297 18.43 11.50 21.67
N GLY A 298 19.06 10.46 21.13
CA GLY A 298 20.46 10.13 21.41
C GLY A 298 21.44 11.22 20.89
N GLY A 299 21.16 11.83 19.77
CA GLY A 299 21.92 12.96 19.21
C GLY A 299 21.75 14.23 20.07
N SER A 300 20.53 14.53 20.52
CA SER A 300 20.22 15.71 21.33
C SER A 300 20.90 15.68 22.71
N ARG A 301 21.03 14.51 23.34
CA ARG A 301 21.75 14.37 24.62
C ARG A 301 23.26 14.55 24.47
N ARG A 302 23.88 14.10 23.38
CA ARG A 302 25.31 14.27 23.11
C ARG A 302 25.70 15.75 22.94
N THR A 303 24.87 16.54 22.27
CA THR A 303 25.10 17.99 22.08
C THR A 303 24.95 18.77 23.39
N ARG A 304 23.99 18.42 24.26
CA ARG A 304 23.83 19.07 25.57
C ARG A 304 25.00 18.79 26.51
N THR A 305 25.52 17.56 26.56
CA THR A 305 26.68 17.21 27.40
C THR A 305 28.00 17.81 26.88
N ALA A 306 28.15 18.00 25.57
CA ALA A 306 29.29 18.67 24.98
C ALA A 306 29.30 20.20 25.32
N SER A 307 28.15 20.84 25.25
CA SER A 307 28.00 22.26 25.58
C SER A 307 28.18 22.56 27.08
N SER A 308 27.76 21.66 27.97
CA SER A 308 27.93 21.81 29.41
C SER A 308 29.37 21.51 29.92
N ARG A 309 30.24 20.88 29.09
CA ARG A 309 31.66 20.69 29.38
C ARG A 309 32.54 21.78 28.80
N ALA A 310 32.00 22.63 27.95
CA ALA A 310 32.71 23.75 27.30
C ALA A 310 32.38 25.12 27.95
N ALA A 311 31.45 25.13 28.88
CA ALA A 311 31.11 26.26 29.76
C ALA A 311 31.62 26.00 31.20
#